data_91e1274f76daf7ac8ba0b609c3903cda
#
_entry.id   91e1274f76daf7ac8ba0b609c3903cda
#
_cell.length_a   1.000
_cell.length_b   1.000
_cell.length_c   1.000
_cell.angle_alpha   90.00
_cell.angle_beta   90.00
_cell.angle_gamma   90.00
#
_symmetry.space_group_name_H-M   'P 1'
#
loop_
_entity.id
_entity.type
_entity.pdbx_description
1 polymer ?
#
loop_
_entity_poly.entity_id
_entity_poly.type
_entity_poly.pdbx_seq_one_letter_code
_entity_poly.pdbx_strand_id
1 'polypeptide(L)'
;DSFGGGRMSLEDILAKLGSTVDPAELSAKEPFDVLVVGGGPAGASAAVYAARKGIRTGIVAERFGGQILDTVGIENFISVKHTEGPKLAASLEEHVKEYDVDIMNSQRAKGLQKKDLIEIELENGAVLKSKTVVLSTGARWRNVGVPGEAEFKNKGVAYCPHCDGPLFEGKDVAVIGGGNSGIEAAIDLAGIVKHVTVLEFAPELKADSVLQDR
;
A
#
# COMPACT_ATOMS: atom_id res chain seq x y z
N ASP A 1 -22.48 -10.55 36.76
CA ASP A 1 -21.52 -10.81 35.71
C ASP A 1 -21.77 -9.85 34.55
N SER A 2 -21.10 -8.70 34.58
CA SER A 2 -21.22 -7.67 33.55
C SER A 2 -20.21 -7.94 32.43
N PHE A 3 -20.70 -8.38 31.29
CA PHE A 3 -19.92 -8.33 30.06
C PHE A 3 -19.79 -6.86 29.65
N GLY A 4 -18.64 -6.26 29.90
CA GLY A 4 -18.27 -4.95 29.38
C GLY A 4 -18.18 -5.03 27.86
N GLY A 5 -19.20 -4.48 27.18
CA GLY A 5 -19.29 -4.45 25.71
C GLY A 5 -18.38 -3.40 25.07
N GLY A 6 -17.08 -3.48 25.29
CA GLY A 6 -16.10 -2.75 24.50
C GLY A 6 -15.87 -3.49 23.17
N ARG A 7 -15.95 -2.80 22.03
CA ARG A 7 -15.50 -3.36 20.75
C ARG A 7 -14.01 -3.67 20.87
N MET A 8 -13.66 -4.96 20.80
CA MET A 8 -12.27 -5.37 20.73
C MET A 8 -11.69 -4.87 19.40
N SER A 9 -10.49 -4.31 19.43
CA SER A 9 -9.73 -3.99 18.21
C SER A 9 -9.33 -5.29 17.49
N LEU A 10 -9.03 -5.20 16.21
CA LEU A 10 -8.48 -6.33 15.46
C LEU A 10 -7.19 -6.83 16.12
N GLU A 11 -6.37 -5.93 16.66
CA GLU A 11 -5.14 -6.24 17.40
C GLU A 11 -5.43 -7.05 18.67
N ASP A 12 -6.47 -6.69 19.45
CA ASP A 12 -6.87 -7.46 20.63
C ASP A 12 -7.37 -8.86 20.27
N ILE A 13 -8.05 -8.99 19.13
CA ILE A 13 -8.52 -10.28 18.61
C ILE A 13 -7.34 -11.14 18.19
N LEU A 14 -6.40 -10.58 17.43
CA LEU A 14 -5.19 -11.27 16.97
C LEU A 14 -4.29 -11.67 18.15
N ALA A 15 -4.15 -10.80 19.16
CA ALA A 15 -3.42 -11.12 20.40
C ALA A 15 -4.05 -12.29 21.15
N LYS A 16 -5.37 -12.32 21.27
CA LYS A 16 -6.09 -13.43 21.92
C LYS A 16 -6.05 -14.74 21.15
N LEU A 17 -5.88 -14.67 19.84
CA LEU A 17 -5.73 -15.84 18.95
C LEU A 17 -4.27 -16.34 18.88
N GLY A 18 -3.33 -15.70 19.61
CA GLY A 18 -1.91 -16.08 19.60
C GLY A 18 -1.21 -15.72 18.27
N SER A 19 -1.78 -14.83 17.47
CA SER A 19 -1.24 -14.45 16.15
C SER A 19 -0.33 -13.21 16.21
N THR A 20 -0.06 -12.66 17.38
CA THR A 20 0.91 -11.57 17.53
C THR A 20 2.30 -12.14 17.64
N VAL A 21 3.15 -11.82 16.68
CA VAL A 21 4.58 -12.16 16.76
C VAL A 21 5.21 -11.36 17.89
N ASP A 22 5.92 -12.06 18.79
CA ASP A 22 6.60 -11.41 19.92
C ASP A 22 7.66 -10.43 19.38
N PRO A 23 7.63 -9.14 19.79
CA PRO A 23 8.68 -8.19 19.43
C PRO A 23 10.10 -8.65 19.80
N ALA A 24 10.25 -9.44 20.85
CA ALA A 24 11.53 -10.00 21.23
C ALA A 24 12.04 -11.04 20.21
N GLU A 25 11.16 -11.89 19.68
CA GLU A 25 11.51 -12.86 18.63
C GLU A 25 11.93 -12.15 17.34
N LEU A 26 11.24 -11.07 16.98
CA LEU A 26 11.60 -10.25 15.80
C LEU A 26 12.97 -9.60 16.00
N SER A 27 13.22 -9.03 17.16
CA SER A 27 14.49 -8.35 17.48
C SER A 27 15.67 -9.32 17.61
N ALA A 28 15.41 -10.58 17.94
CA ALA A 28 16.41 -11.64 18.05
C ALA A 28 16.82 -12.25 16.70
N LYS A 29 16.13 -11.89 15.61
CA LYS A 29 16.51 -12.40 14.29
C LYS A 29 17.92 -11.97 13.92
N GLU A 30 18.67 -12.90 13.35
CA GLU A 30 19.97 -12.60 12.78
C GLU A 30 19.86 -11.50 11.72
N PRO A 31 20.84 -10.60 11.60
CA PRO A 31 20.80 -9.54 10.63
C PRO A 31 20.60 -10.05 9.20
N PHE A 32 19.74 -9.39 8.46
CA PHE A 32 19.55 -9.65 7.04
C PHE A 32 20.67 -9.06 6.19
N ASP A 33 20.98 -9.68 5.07
CA ASP A 33 21.80 -9.03 4.05
C ASP A 33 20.99 -7.98 3.29
N VAL A 34 19.73 -8.31 2.99
CA VAL A 34 18.74 -7.42 2.39
C VAL A 34 17.44 -7.48 3.18
N LEU A 35 16.99 -6.36 3.71
CA LEU A 35 15.66 -6.21 4.31
C LEU A 35 14.81 -5.31 3.41
N VAL A 36 13.70 -5.85 2.93
CA VAL A 36 12.73 -5.12 2.13
C VAL A 36 11.64 -4.57 3.05
N VAL A 37 11.41 -3.28 3.03
CA VAL A 37 10.34 -2.61 3.78
C VAL A 37 9.19 -2.27 2.84
N GLY A 38 8.12 -3.04 2.94
CA GLY A 38 6.93 -2.96 2.10
C GLY A 38 6.69 -4.22 1.27
N GLY A 39 5.49 -4.78 1.38
CA GLY A 39 5.08 -6.06 0.77
C GLY A 39 4.23 -5.91 -0.49
N GLY A 40 4.27 -4.75 -1.16
CA GLY A 40 3.61 -4.56 -2.46
C GLY A 40 4.41 -5.21 -3.62
N PRO A 41 3.96 -5.05 -4.88
CA PRO A 41 4.61 -5.67 -6.04
C PRO A 41 6.10 -5.36 -6.16
N ALA A 42 6.51 -4.12 -5.85
CA ALA A 42 7.92 -3.71 -5.88
C ALA A 42 8.75 -4.47 -4.83
N GLY A 43 8.23 -4.58 -3.60
CA GLY A 43 8.90 -5.29 -2.51
C GLY A 43 8.97 -6.79 -2.76
N ALA A 44 7.89 -7.41 -3.22
CA ALA A 44 7.86 -8.81 -3.60
C ALA A 44 8.91 -9.12 -4.69
N SER A 45 8.96 -8.27 -5.73
CA SER A 45 9.95 -8.39 -6.79
C SER A 45 11.39 -8.28 -6.26
N ALA A 46 11.68 -7.28 -5.42
CA ALA A 46 13.00 -7.10 -4.82
C ALA A 46 13.41 -8.31 -3.98
N ALA A 47 12.50 -8.83 -3.16
CA ALA A 47 12.75 -10.00 -2.31
C ALA A 47 13.06 -11.26 -3.14
N VAL A 48 12.25 -11.53 -4.17
CA VAL A 48 12.48 -12.68 -5.09
C VAL A 48 13.85 -12.56 -5.75
N TYR A 49 14.21 -11.39 -6.27
CA TYR A 49 15.50 -11.23 -6.95
C TYR A 49 16.70 -11.36 -6.00
N ALA A 50 16.59 -10.88 -4.78
CA ALA A 50 17.64 -11.05 -3.77
C ALA A 50 17.79 -12.51 -3.34
N ALA A 51 16.68 -13.16 -3.00
CA ALA A 51 16.67 -14.55 -2.52
C ALA A 51 17.15 -15.55 -3.58
N ARG A 52 16.81 -15.34 -4.86
CA ARG A 52 17.32 -16.15 -5.98
C ARG A 52 18.83 -16.15 -6.12
N LYS A 53 19.52 -15.19 -5.54
CA LYS A 53 20.99 -15.10 -5.51
C LYS A 53 21.59 -15.74 -4.24
N GLY A 54 20.79 -16.38 -3.41
CA GLY A 54 21.22 -16.94 -2.13
C GLY A 54 21.51 -15.87 -1.07
N ILE A 55 21.00 -14.66 -1.25
CA ILE A 55 21.17 -13.57 -0.29
C ILE A 55 20.13 -13.73 0.82
N ARG A 56 20.57 -13.70 2.10
CA ARG A 56 19.65 -13.73 3.25
C ARG A 56 18.71 -12.53 3.21
N THR A 57 17.45 -12.79 2.88
CA THR A 57 16.46 -11.77 2.59
C THR A 57 15.29 -11.84 3.56
N GLY A 58 14.91 -10.67 4.08
CA GLY A 58 13.66 -10.49 4.82
C GLY A 58 12.75 -9.49 4.12
N ILE A 59 11.46 -9.63 4.34
CA ILE A 59 10.45 -8.65 3.93
C ILE A 59 9.56 -8.33 5.12
N VAL A 60 9.43 -7.06 5.45
CA VAL A 60 8.54 -6.57 6.52
C VAL A 60 7.44 -5.73 5.92
N ALA A 61 6.18 -6.05 6.25
CA ALA A 61 5.03 -5.38 5.68
C ALA A 61 3.88 -5.27 6.69
N GLU A 62 3.19 -4.15 6.71
CA GLU A 62 1.93 -3.98 7.45
C GLU A 62 0.86 -4.94 6.92
N ARG A 63 0.77 -5.06 5.59
CA ARG A 63 -0.04 -6.04 4.88
C ARG A 63 0.65 -6.43 3.57
N PHE A 64 0.80 -7.71 3.33
CA PHE A 64 1.37 -8.19 2.07
C PHE A 64 0.39 -7.91 0.92
N GLY A 65 0.91 -7.45 -0.22
CA GLY A 65 0.12 -6.91 -1.32
C GLY A 65 -0.01 -5.39 -1.30
N GLY A 66 0.07 -4.76 -0.12
CA GLY A 66 -0.01 -3.29 -0.01
C GLY A 66 -1.31 -2.72 -0.59
N GLN A 67 -1.19 -1.64 -1.35
CA GLN A 67 -2.34 -0.89 -1.89
C GLN A 67 -3.16 -1.66 -2.94
N ILE A 68 -2.59 -2.66 -3.62
CA ILE A 68 -3.35 -3.44 -4.60
C ILE A 68 -4.50 -4.23 -3.96
N LEU A 69 -4.43 -4.53 -2.66
CA LEU A 69 -5.53 -5.16 -1.93
C LEU A 69 -6.82 -4.33 -1.93
N ASP A 70 -6.70 -3.02 -2.12
CA ASP A 70 -7.83 -2.09 -2.15
C ASP A 70 -8.39 -1.88 -3.56
N THR A 71 -7.80 -2.52 -4.58
CA THR A 71 -8.21 -2.39 -5.99
C THR A 71 -9.11 -3.54 -6.39
N VAL A 72 -10.29 -3.24 -6.93
CA VAL A 72 -11.28 -4.26 -7.33
C VAL A 72 -10.82 -4.97 -8.59
N GLY A 73 -10.49 -4.24 -9.64
CA GLY A 73 -10.02 -4.78 -10.92
C GLY A 73 -8.66 -4.22 -11.30
N ILE A 74 -7.77 -5.06 -11.80
CA ILE A 74 -6.43 -4.70 -12.27
C ILE A 74 -6.27 -5.20 -13.70
N GLU A 75 -6.07 -4.29 -14.64
CA GLU A 75 -5.88 -4.57 -16.08
C GLU A 75 -4.57 -3.99 -16.62
N ASN A 76 -3.85 -3.23 -15.79
CA ASN A 76 -2.62 -2.54 -16.14
C ASN A 76 -1.34 -3.20 -15.58
N PHE A 77 -1.44 -4.40 -15.00
CA PHE A 77 -0.28 -5.17 -14.60
C PHE A 77 0.19 -6.03 -15.77
N ILE A 78 1.39 -5.70 -16.30
CA ILE A 78 1.90 -6.36 -17.53
C ILE A 78 1.91 -7.88 -17.40
N SER A 79 1.54 -8.59 -18.45
CA SER A 79 1.32 -10.03 -18.58
C SER A 79 0.05 -10.58 -17.90
N VAL A 80 -0.66 -9.79 -17.10
CA VAL A 80 -1.93 -10.16 -16.49
C VAL A 80 -3.03 -9.32 -17.13
N LYS A 81 -3.85 -9.91 -18.00
CA LYS A 81 -4.89 -9.19 -18.75
C LYS A 81 -5.97 -8.60 -17.85
N HIS A 82 -6.37 -9.36 -16.84
CA HIS A 82 -7.34 -8.96 -15.82
C HIS A 82 -7.15 -9.80 -14.56
N THR A 83 -7.21 -9.17 -13.41
CA THR A 83 -7.21 -9.83 -12.11
C THR A 83 -7.86 -8.92 -11.05
N GLU A 84 -8.10 -9.48 -9.88
CA GLU A 84 -8.52 -8.73 -8.69
C GLU A 84 -7.31 -8.48 -7.78
N GLY A 85 -7.31 -7.36 -7.07
CA GLY A 85 -6.20 -6.99 -6.18
C GLY A 85 -5.83 -8.08 -5.17
N PRO A 86 -6.78 -8.65 -4.42
CA PRO A 86 -6.48 -9.75 -3.49
C PRO A 86 -5.89 -10.99 -4.17
N LYS A 87 -6.32 -11.34 -5.38
CA LYS A 87 -5.77 -12.47 -6.14
C LYS A 87 -4.32 -12.20 -6.56
N LEU A 88 -4.04 -10.99 -7.05
CA LEU A 88 -2.68 -10.61 -7.40
C LEU A 88 -1.76 -10.60 -6.18
N ALA A 89 -2.24 -10.06 -5.05
CA ALA A 89 -1.49 -10.05 -3.80
C ALA A 89 -1.14 -11.47 -3.33
N ALA A 90 -2.10 -12.40 -3.39
CA ALA A 90 -1.88 -13.79 -3.05
C ALA A 90 -0.84 -14.46 -3.97
N SER A 91 -0.93 -14.24 -5.28
CA SER A 91 0.03 -14.79 -6.24
C SER A 91 1.44 -14.24 -6.03
N LEU A 92 1.57 -12.96 -5.66
CA LEU A 92 2.87 -12.37 -5.32
C LEU A 92 3.44 -12.98 -4.05
N GLU A 93 2.62 -13.20 -3.03
CA GLU A 93 3.03 -13.83 -1.78
C GLU A 93 3.44 -15.27 -1.98
N GLU A 94 2.68 -16.05 -2.73
CA GLU A 94 3.04 -17.42 -3.12
C GLU A 94 4.37 -17.46 -3.84
N HIS A 95 4.60 -16.54 -4.79
CA HIS A 95 5.87 -16.49 -5.51
C HIS A 95 7.06 -16.16 -4.58
N VAL A 96 6.89 -15.26 -3.61
CA VAL A 96 7.93 -14.99 -2.63
C VAL A 96 8.22 -16.22 -1.75
N LYS A 97 7.19 -16.98 -1.38
CA LYS A 97 7.30 -18.20 -0.56
C LYS A 97 7.99 -19.37 -1.26
N GLU A 98 8.14 -19.34 -2.59
CA GLU A 98 8.95 -20.32 -3.32
C GLU A 98 10.47 -20.19 -3.00
N TYR A 99 10.87 -19.09 -2.38
CA TYR A 99 12.25 -18.82 -1.99
C TYR A 99 12.38 -18.70 -0.48
N ASP A 100 13.61 -18.86 0.02
CA ASP A 100 13.95 -18.68 1.43
C ASP A 100 13.95 -17.19 1.81
N VAL A 101 12.74 -16.62 1.94
CA VAL A 101 12.49 -15.24 2.36
C VAL A 101 11.75 -15.25 3.68
N ASP A 102 12.30 -14.56 4.67
CA ASP A 102 11.65 -14.36 5.97
C ASP A 102 10.57 -13.28 5.85
N ILE A 103 9.29 -13.70 5.78
CA ILE A 103 8.14 -12.81 5.60
C ILE A 103 7.58 -12.43 6.97
N MET A 104 7.73 -11.16 7.34
CA MET A 104 7.19 -10.57 8.58
C MET A 104 5.99 -9.70 8.23
N ASN A 105 4.82 -10.34 8.14
CA ASN A 105 3.55 -9.69 7.84
C ASN A 105 2.91 -9.10 9.11
N SER A 106 1.96 -8.18 8.94
CA SER A 106 1.30 -7.43 10.03
C SER A 106 2.28 -6.64 10.91
N GLN A 107 3.40 -6.22 10.31
CA GLN A 107 4.44 -5.44 10.98
C GLN A 107 4.64 -4.12 10.25
N ARG A 108 4.44 -3.02 10.95
CA ARG A 108 4.62 -1.67 10.39
C ARG A 108 5.94 -1.07 10.83
N ALA A 109 6.75 -0.67 9.84
CA ALA A 109 7.98 0.07 10.09
C ALA A 109 7.65 1.50 10.52
N LYS A 110 8.27 1.96 11.61
CA LYS A 110 8.10 3.28 12.20
C LYS A 110 9.30 4.20 11.94
N GLY A 111 10.49 3.62 11.94
CA GLY A 111 11.72 4.40 11.83
C GLY A 111 12.86 3.61 11.19
N LEU A 112 13.84 4.35 10.68
CA LEU A 112 15.08 3.82 10.14
C LEU A 112 16.26 4.61 10.72
N GLN A 113 17.26 3.88 11.22
CA GLN A 113 18.51 4.47 11.69
C GLN A 113 19.69 3.76 11.04
N LYS A 114 20.64 4.54 10.52
CA LYS A 114 21.90 4.00 10.00
C LYS A 114 22.95 4.00 11.10
N LYS A 115 23.37 2.82 11.50
CA LYS A 115 24.51 2.55 12.40
C LYS A 115 25.52 1.67 11.66
N ASP A 116 26.25 0.80 12.36
CA ASP A 116 27.09 -0.23 11.73
C ASP A 116 26.23 -1.13 10.82
N LEU A 117 25.03 -1.49 11.28
CA LEU A 117 23.93 -2.04 10.49
C LEU A 117 22.81 -1.02 10.39
N ILE A 118 21.97 -1.16 9.39
CA ILE A 118 20.74 -0.39 9.30
C ILE A 118 19.71 -1.03 10.24
N GLU A 119 19.13 -0.24 11.11
CA GLU A 119 18.10 -0.66 12.05
C GLU A 119 16.74 -0.13 11.59
N ILE A 120 15.76 -1.02 11.50
CA ILE A 120 14.36 -0.70 11.23
C ILE A 120 13.56 -0.93 12.51
N GLU A 121 13.07 0.15 13.09
CA GLU A 121 12.17 0.12 14.24
C GLU A 121 10.73 -0.14 13.76
N LEU A 122 10.05 -1.08 14.39
CA LEU A 122 8.65 -1.41 14.15
C LEU A 122 7.74 -0.71 15.17
N GLU A 123 6.45 -0.56 14.85
CA GLU A 123 5.49 0.08 15.76
C GLU A 123 5.31 -0.69 17.07
N ASN A 124 5.49 -2.01 17.07
CA ASN A 124 5.44 -2.84 18.27
C ASN A 124 6.72 -2.78 19.14
N GLY A 125 7.71 -1.95 18.75
CA GLY A 125 8.97 -1.75 19.46
C GLY A 125 10.09 -2.72 19.07
N ALA A 126 9.85 -3.70 18.20
CA ALA A 126 10.90 -4.55 17.68
C ALA A 126 11.88 -3.77 16.79
N VAL A 127 13.13 -4.24 16.75
CA VAL A 127 14.18 -3.67 15.90
C VAL A 127 14.78 -4.75 15.02
N LEU A 128 14.60 -4.61 13.72
CA LEU A 128 15.21 -5.48 12.71
C LEU A 128 16.54 -4.87 12.24
N LYS A 129 17.54 -5.72 12.01
CA LYS A 129 18.86 -5.28 11.57
C LYS A 129 19.19 -5.82 10.18
N SER A 130 19.82 -4.99 9.35
CA SER A 130 20.21 -5.39 8.00
C SER A 130 21.46 -4.67 7.51
N LYS A 131 22.21 -5.31 6.62
CA LYS A 131 23.34 -4.67 5.92
C LYS A 131 22.84 -3.66 4.90
N THR A 132 21.76 -3.99 4.19
CA THR A 132 21.14 -3.13 3.18
C THR A 132 19.62 -3.14 3.33
N VAL A 133 18.97 -2.05 2.95
CA VAL A 133 17.51 -1.91 3.01
C VAL A 133 16.96 -1.44 1.66
N VAL A 134 15.90 -2.08 1.22
CA VAL A 134 15.10 -1.63 0.07
C VAL A 134 13.82 -1.01 0.59
N LEU A 135 13.62 0.28 0.39
CA LEU A 135 12.41 0.98 0.76
C LEU A 135 11.39 0.90 -0.39
N SER A 136 10.36 0.09 -0.20
CA SER A 136 9.25 -0.10 -1.15
C SER A 136 7.90 0.11 -0.46
N THR A 137 7.84 1.14 0.37
CA THR A 137 6.70 1.47 1.25
C THR A 137 5.45 1.90 0.49
N GLY A 138 5.58 2.18 -0.80
CA GLY A 138 4.47 2.60 -1.66
C GLY A 138 3.93 3.98 -1.30
N ALA A 139 2.66 4.16 -1.60
CA ALA A 139 1.93 5.40 -1.29
C ALA A 139 0.58 5.07 -0.65
N ARG A 140 -0.02 6.07 -0.04
CA ARG A 140 -1.40 6.01 0.45
C ARG A 140 -2.16 7.20 -0.08
N TRP A 141 -3.36 6.96 -0.55
CA TRP A 141 -4.25 8.04 -0.94
C TRP A 141 -4.60 8.89 0.28
N ARG A 142 -4.71 10.18 0.07
CA ARG A 142 -5.27 11.09 1.05
C ARG A 142 -6.78 11.05 0.95
N ASN A 143 -7.44 10.86 2.08
CA ASN A 143 -8.88 10.98 2.17
C ASN A 143 -9.25 12.45 2.38
N VAL A 144 -10.40 12.85 1.85
CA VAL A 144 -10.95 14.19 2.07
C VAL A 144 -11.50 14.32 3.49
N GLY A 145 -11.97 13.21 4.05
CA GLY A 145 -12.51 13.14 5.41
C GLY A 145 -13.94 13.66 5.53
N VAL A 146 -14.69 13.65 4.43
CA VAL A 146 -16.08 14.11 4.43
C VAL A 146 -17.08 12.98 4.71
N PRO A 147 -18.27 13.28 5.24
CA PRO A 147 -19.32 12.28 5.41
C PRO A 147 -19.65 11.56 4.10
N GLY A 148 -19.79 10.24 4.15
CA GLY A 148 -20.07 9.41 2.99
C GLY A 148 -18.82 8.89 2.24
N GLU A 149 -17.65 9.48 2.40
CA GLU A 149 -16.46 9.07 1.66
C GLU A 149 -16.14 7.57 1.84
N ALA A 150 -16.12 7.09 3.08
CA ALA A 150 -15.86 5.68 3.38
C ALA A 150 -17.04 4.76 2.96
N GLU A 151 -18.27 5.23 3.06
CA GLU A 151 -19.49 4.48 2.69
C GLU A 151 -19.55 4.24 1.18
N PHE A 152 -19.21 5.26 0.39
CA PHE A 152 -19.26 5.23 -1.07
C PHE A 152 -17.95 4.80 -1.73
N LYS A 153 -16.94 4.44 -0.96
CA LYS A 153 -15.70 3.88 -1.51
C LYS A 153 -16.03 2.65 -2.38
N ASN A 154 -15.54 2.66 -3.62
CA ASN A 154 -15.85 1.67 -4.66
C ASN A 154 -17.35 1.61 -5.09
N LYS A 155 -18.14 2.62 -4.71
CA LYS A 155 -19.56 2.76 -5.09
C LYS A 155 -19.87 4.15 -5.64
N GLY A 156 -18.85 4.88 -6.09
CA GLY A 156 -18.94 6.25 -6.56
C GLY A 156 -17.78 7.12 -6.11
N VAL A 157 -17.10 6.75 -5.03
CA VAL A 157 -15.83 7.35 -4.60
C VAL A 157 -14.69 6.40 -4.96
N ALA A 158 -13.74 6.89 -5.74
CA ALA A 158 -12.57 6.16 -6.22
C ALA A 158 -11.30 7.00 -6.04
N TYR A 159 -10.15 6.36 -6.02
CA TYR A 159 -8.86 7.04 -5.79
C TYR A 159 -7.85 6.81 -6.91
N CYS A 160 -8.16 5.93 -7.85
CA CYS A 160 -7.27 5.62 -8.98
C CYS A 160 -7.99 5.91 -10.30
N PRO A 161 -7.72 7.03 -10.99
CA PRO A 161 -8.36 7.36 -12.24
C PRO A 161 -8.09 6.32 -13.34
N HIS A 162 -6.87 5.79 -13.40
CA HIS A 162 -6.50 4.77 -14.38
C HIS A 162 -7.17 3.41 -14.15
N CYS A 163 -7.46 3.06 -12.88
CA CYS A 163 -8.08 1.78 -12.53
C CYS A 163 -9.59 1.84 -12.67
N ASP A 164 -10.19 2.91 -12.16
CA ASP A 164 -11.63 3.02 -11.97
C ASP A 164 -12.31 3.92 -13.02
N GLY A 165 -11.53 4.75 -13.72
CA GLY A 165 -12.04 5.71 -14.72
C GLY A 165 -13.02 5.11 -15.73
N PRO A 166 -12.74 3.95 -16.35
CA PRO A 166 -13.65 3.31 -17.30
C PRO A 166 -15.03 2.98 -16.72
N LEU A 167 -15.16 2.78 -15.40
CA LEU A 167 -16.44 2.52 -14.73
C LEU A 167 -17.37 3.75 -14.71
N PHE A 168 -16.81 4.92 -14.99
CA PHE A 168 -17.51 6.19 -14.99
C PHE A 168 -17.74 6.75 -16.40
N GLU A 169 -17.57 5.94 -17.44
CA GLU A 169 -17.85 6.33 -18.82
C GLU A 169 -19.26 6.96 -18.95
N GLY A 170 -19.32 8.09 -19.61
CA GLY A 170 -20.57 8.84 -19.86
C GLY A 170 -21.19 9.51 -18.63
N LYS A 171 -20.55 9.50 -17.46
CA LYS A 171 -21.02 10.13 -16.22
C LYS A 171 -20.39 11.50 -16.01
N ASP A 172 -21.02 12.31 -15.18
CA ASP A 172 -20.43 13.53 -14.64
C ASP A 172 -19.59 13.17 -13.39
N VAL A 173 -18.32 13.59 -13.37
CA VAL A 173 -17.35 13.22 -12.32
C VAL A 173 -16.75 14.48 -11.69
N ALA A 174 -16.56 14.45 -10.38
CA ALA A 174 -15.79 15.44 -9.63
C ALA A 174 -14.44 14.88 -9.22
N VAL A 175 -13.36 15.63 -9.45
CA VAL A 175 -12.02 15.35 -8.96
C VAL A 175 -11.72 16.31 -7.81
N ILE A 176 -11.38 15.76 -6.65
CA ILE A 176 -11.08 16.55 -5.45
C ILE A 176 -9.57 16.73 -5.33
N GLY A 177 -9.12 17.98 -5.44
CA GLY A 177 -7.73 18.40 -5.36
C GLY A 177 -7.18 18.93 -6.68
N GLY A 178 -6.58 20.10 -6.65
CA GLY A 178 -6.00 20.82 -7.80
C GLY A 178 -4.48 20.81 -7.84
N GLY A 179 -3.83 19.82 -7.21
CA GLY A 179 -2.40 19.55 -7.37
C GLY A 179 -2.13 18.71 -8.62
N ASN A 180 -0.84 18.36 -8.89
CA ASN A 180 -0.45 17.58 -10.07
C ASN A 180 -1.32 16.32 -10.25
N SER A 181 -1.44 15.50 -9.21
CA SER A 181 -2.21 14.25 -9.29
C SER A 181 -3.70 14.47 -9.60
N GLY A 182 -4.30 15.55 -9.08
CA GLY A 182 -5.70 15.84 -9.34
C GLY A 182 -5.92 16.36 -10.76
N ILE A 183 -5.04 17.21 -11.26
CA ILE A 183 -5.12 17.73 -12.64
C ILE A 183 -4.82 16.62 -13.65
N GLU A 184 -3.79 15.77 -13.41
CA GLU A 184 -3.54 14.58 -14.24
C GLU A 184 -4.77 13.67 -14.30
N ALA A 185 -5.37 13.38 -13.14
CA ALA A 185 -6.61 12.61 -13.08
C ALA A 185 -7.75 13.23 -13.87
N ALA A 186 -7.90 14.56 -13.81
CA ALA A 186 -8.93 15.26 -14.55
C ALA A 186 -8.70 15.21 -16.07
N ILE A 187 -7.45 15.33 -16.51
CA ILE A 187 -7.06 15.22 -17.92
C ILE A 187 -7.38 13.81 -18.44
N ASP A 188 -6.96 12.79 -17.71
CA ASP A 188 -7.22 11.39 -18.09
C ASP A 188 -8.73 11.08 -18.18
N LEU A 189 -9.47 11.52 -17.16
CA LEU A 189 -10.92 11.31 -17.10
C LEU A 189 -11.69 12.08 -18.18
N ALA A 190 -11.20 13.25 -18.60
CA ALA A 190 -11.85 14.06 -19.64
C ALA A 190 -12.00 13.30 -20.97
N GLY A 191 -11.12 12.34 -21.25
CA GLY A 191 -11.23 11.46 -22.43
C GLY A 191 -12.20 10.28 -22.27
N ILE A 192 -12.73 10.05 -21.09
CA ILE A 192 -13.53 8.86 -20.75
C ILE A 192 -14.95 9.24 -20.33
N VAL A 193 -15.09 10.22 -19.46
CA VAL A 193 -16.37 10.59 -18.85
C VAL A 193 -17.06 11.71 -19.62
N LYS A 194 -18.34 11.97 -19.33
CA LYS A 194 -19.11 13.02 -20.00
C LYS A 194 -18.65 14.42 -19.59
N HIS A 195 -18.34 14.63 -18.31
CA HIS A 195 -17.91 15.91 -17.78
C HIS A 195 -17.04 15.72 -16.54
N VAL A 196 -15.98 16.51 -16.41
CA VAL A 196 -15.09 16.54 -15.24
C VAL A 196 -15.14 17.90 -14.58
N THR A 197 -15.39 17.92 -13.27
CA THR A 197 -15.28 19.12 -12.44
C THR A 197 -14.15 18.95 -11.45
N VAL A 198 -13.16 19.85 -11.45
CA VAL A 198 -12.11 19.87 -10.42
C VAL A 198 -12.53 20.79 -9.29
N LEU A 199 -12.42 20.28 -8.06
CA LEU A 199 -12.70 21.02 -6.83
C LEU A 199 -11.39 21.16 -6.04
N GLU A 200 -10.93 22.40 -5.88
CA GLU A 200 -9.74 22.73 -5.10
C GLU A 200 -10.15 23.52 -3.86
N PHE A 201 -9.51 23.20 -2.73
CA PHE A 201 -9.73 23.89 -1.45
C PHE A 201 -9.07 25.28 -1.44
N ALA A 202 -7.88 25.41 -2.05
CA ALA A 202 -7.16 26.65 -2.15
C ALA A 202 -7.79 27.57 -3.23
N PRO A 203 -7.55 28.92 -3.16
CA PRO A 203 -8.05 29.84 -4.16
C PRO A 203 -7.42 29.65 -5.55
N GLU A 204 -6.32 28.91 -5.64
CA GLU A 204 -5.57 28.65 -6.87
C GLU A 204 -5.18 27.17 -6.97
N LEU A 205 -5.11 26.65 -8.20
CA LEU A 205 -4.58 25.33 -8.49
C LEU A 205 -3.10 25.27 -8.12
N LYS A 206 -2.65 24.14 -7.58
CA LYS A 206 -1.25 23.89 -7.17
C LYS A 206 -0.49 23.01 -8.15
N ALA A 207 -1.13 22.59 -9.22
CA ALA A 207 -0.48 21.82 -10.28
C ALA A 207 0.53 22.68 -11.04
N ASP A 208 1.51 22.05 -11.66
CA ASP A 208 2.46 22.70 -12.55
C ASP A 208 1.73 23.34 -13.74
N SER A 209 2.21 24.48 -14.22
CA SER A 209 1.57 25.24 -15.30
C SER A 209 1.34 24.39 -16.56
N VAL A 210 2.30 23.53 -16.90
CA VAL A 210 2.20 22.63 -18.05
C VAL A 210 0.99 21.68 -17.98
N LEU A 211 0.51 21.36 -16.78
CA LEU A 211 -0.69 20.54 -16.58
C LEU A 211 -1.96 21.39 -16.59
N GLN A 212 -1.86 22.63 -16.09
CA GLN A 212 -3.01 23.55 -16.09
C GLN A 212 -3.36 24.07 -17.49
N ASP A 213 -2.38 24.09 -18.40
CA ASP A 213 -2.54 24.59 -19.78
C ASP A 213 -3.15 23.52 -20.72
N ARG A 214 -3.37 22.31 -20.26
CA ARG A 214 -4.00 21.19 -20.98
C ARG A 214 -5.49 21.13 -20.77
#